data_f0dc6aca8aeb6e23fb44518f0bd13789
#
_entry.id   f0dc6aca8aeb6e23fb44518f0bd13789
#
_cell.length_a   1.000
_cell.length_b   1.000
_cell.length_c   1.000
_cell.angle_alpha   90.00
_cell.angle_beta   90.00
_cell.angle_gamma   90.00
#
_symmetry.space_group_name_H-M   'P 1'
#
loop_
_entity.id
_entity.type
_entity.pdbx_description
1 polymer ?
#
loop_
_entity_poly.entity_id
_entity_poly.type
_entity_poly.pdbx_seq_one_letter_code
_entity_poly.pdbx_strand_id
1 'polypeptide(L)'
;MGKFGDRLRAFSTNRWLVFVAAMWLQSMAGIGYLFGAISPVVKAALGYNQRQLAALGVAKDLGDCVGFFAGSLSAVLPSWAMLLIGAAQNFLGYGWLWLIVTRQVPALPLWMMCVLIFVGTNGETYFNTTALVTCIQNFPKSRGPTVGIMKGFAGLCSAILTQLYAVMHTPDHATLVFMVAVGPSLVAIGLMFIIRPVGGHRQVRPSDKNSFLFIYTICLLLASYLVGVMLVQDFMQLSDNMVNFLTVILLILLILPIAIPVTLTLSPKAQHPTEEALLSEPSKGETSTSQEKEDQPEVILSEVEEEKPKDIDSLPPSERRKRIAELQTKLVQAAARGGVRIRRQPHRGENFTLMQAWVKADFWLIWFSLLLGSGSGLTVIDNLGQMSQSVGFKDPHIFVSLTSIWNFLGRVGGGYFSEIIVREHTYPRHVALAIAQILMAAGHFLFAMAWPGTMYIGTFLVGLGYGAHWAIVPAAVSELFGVKHFGAMYNFLTVANPAGSLVFSGLIASNLYDSEAEKQAQQHHMAAPRLLHNMGLLVDGPLKCEGSVCFFVSSLIMSAFCVVGAGLSLIIVQRTKRVYAHLYRSVRT
;
A
#
# COMPACT_ATOMS: atom_id res chain seq x y z
N MET A 1 -42.03 14.26 3.24
CA MET A 1 -41.12 13.15 3.65
C MET A 1 -40.32 12.55 2.46
N GLY A 2 -40.85 12.48 1.22
CA GLY A 2 -40.16 11.88 0.08
C GLY A 2 -38.81 12.50 -0.28
N LYS A 3 -38.71 13.83 -0.43
CA LYS A 3 -37.45 14.49 -0.81
C LYS A 3 -36.28 14.32 0.16
N PHE A 4 -36.54 14.16 1.45
CA PHE A 4 -35.49 13.92 2.44
C PHE A 4 -34.99 12.48 2.36
N GLY A 5 -35.90 11.51 2.21
CA GLY A 5 -35.54 10.09 2.04
C GLY A 5 -34.73 9.86 0.75
N ASP A 6 -35.09 10.52 -0.35
CA ASP A 6 -34.36 10.42 -1.62
C ASP A 6 -32.95 11.01 -1.52
N ARG A 7 -32.79 12.15 -0.83
CA ARG A 7 -31.47 12.75 -0.56
C ARG A 7 -30.61 11.87 0.34
N LEU A 8 -31.18 11.28 1.38
CA LEU A 8 -30.47 10.37 2.27
C LEU A 8 -30.00 9.12 1.52
N ARG A 9 -30.87 8.57 0.66
CA ARG A 9 -30.52 7.45 -0.21
C ARG A 9 -29.42 7.80 -1.21
N ALA A 10 -29.51 8.98 -1.85
CA ALA A 10 -28.48 9.49 -2.76
C ALA A 10 -27.14 9.71 -2.03
N PHE A 11 -27.15 10.20 -0.80
CA PHE A 11 -25.96 10.33 0.03
C PHE A 11 -25.36 8.98 0.37
N SER A 12 -26.17 8.01 0.83
CA SER A 12 -25.69 6.67 1.22
C SER A 12 -25.17 5.82 0.06
N THR A 13 -25.55 6.14 -1.18
CA THR A 13 -25.06 5.50 -2.42
C THR A 13 -23.98 6.31 -3.13
N ASN A 14 -23.48 7.38 -2.52
CA ASN A 14 -22.45 8.22 -3.12
C ASN A 14 -21.07 7.54 -3.02
N ARG A 15 -20.40 7.33 -4.16
CA ARG A 15 -19.07 6.72 -4.22
C ARG A 15 -17.99 7.51 -3.47
N TRP A 16 -18.14 8.84 -3.34
CA TRP A 16 -17.24 9.69 -2.57
C TRP A 16 -17.42 9.52 -1.07
N LEU A 17 -18.62 9.17 -0.60
CA LEU A 17 -18.82 8.77 0.80
C LEU A 17 -18.04 7.49 1.11
N VAL A 18 -18.11 6.50 0.21
CA VAL A 18 -17.32 5.27 0.34
C VAL A 18 -15.83 5.57 0.35
N PHE A 19 -15.37 6.49 -0.50
CA PHE A 19 -13.96 6.90 -0.57
C PHE A 19 -13.49 7.52 0.76
N VAL A 20 -14.25 8.46 1.32
CA VAL A 20 -13.92 9.10 2.60
C VAL A 20 -13.95 8.10 3.76
N ALA A 21 -14.95 7.22 3.80
CA ALA A 21 -15.01 6.15 4.80
C ALA A 21 -13.80 5.20 4.68
N ALA A 22 -13.38 4.88 3.46
CA ALA A 22 -12.18 4.08 3.23
C ALA A 22 -10.90 4.82 3.65
N MET A 23 -10.81 6.15 3.49
CA MET A 23 -9.69 6.96 4.03
C MET A 23 -9.61 6.85 5.55
N TRP A 24 -10.75 6.97 6.25
CA TRP A 24 -10.79 6.82 7.71
C TRP A 24 -10.41 5.41 8.16
N LEU A 25 -10.88 4.38 7.46
CA LEU A 25 -10.46 3.01 7.73
C LEU A 25 -8.95 2.83 7.52
N GLN A 26 -8.41 3.39 6.44
CA GLN A 26 -6.98 3.30 6.14
C GLN A 26 -6.12 4.05 7.18
N SER A 27 -6.61 5.16 7.76
CA SER A 27 -5.91 5.83 8.85
C SER A 27 -5.81 4.99 10.13
N MET A 28 -6.52 3.86 10.19
CA MET A 28 -6.45 2.88 11.28
C MET A 28 -5.79 1.55 10.84
N ALA A 29 -5.35 1.43 9.60
CA ALA A 29 -4.80 0.20 9.02
C ALA A 29 -3.28 0.30 8.79
N GLY A 30 -2.54 0.75 9.77
CA GLY A 30 -1.09 0.90 9.75
C GLY A 30 -0.49 0.75 11.15
N ILE A 31 -1.09 -0.10 11.97
CA ILE A 31 -0.69 -0.36 13.37
C ILE A 31 0.73 -0.92 13.42
N GLY A 32 1.14 -1.66 12.38
CA GLY A 32 2.49 -2.18 12.27
C GLY A 32 3.58 -1.10 12.43
N TYR A 33 3.32 0.14 11.99
CA TYR A 33 4.23 1.28 12.19
C TYR A 33 4.27 1.80 13.64
N LEU A 34 3.28 1.46 14.45
CA LEU A 34 3.21 1.84 15.87
C LEU A 34 3.96 0.87 16.78
N PHE A 35 4.39 -0.27 16.26
CA PHE A 35 5.08 -1.29 17.05
C PHE A 35 6.33 -0.76 17.77
N GLY A 36 7.04 0.20 17.17
CA GLY A 36 8.16 0.87 17.80
C GLY A 36 7.81 1.58 19.12
N ALA A 37 6.58 2.10 19.24
CA ALA A 37 6.07 2.73 20.46
C ALA A 37 5.52 1.70 21.47
N ILE A 38 5.00 0.56 21.00
CA ILE A 38 4.43 -0.52 21.83
C ILE A 38 5.54 -1.44 22.39
N SER A 39 6.58 -1.68 21.61
CA SER A 39 7.63 -2.65 21.92
C SER A 39 8.35 -2.42 23.26
N PRO A 40 8.65 -1.19 23.72
CA PRO A 40 9.26 -0.97 25.04
C PRO A 40 8.33 -1.39 26.18
N VAL A 41 7.03 -1.16 26.03
CA VAL A 41 6.00 -1.53 27.02
C VAL A 41 5.91 -3.05 27.15
N VAL A 42 5.85 -3.74 26.03
CA VAL A 42 5.84 -5.21 25.96
C VAL A 42 7.11 -5.78 26.56
N LYS A 43 8.29 -5.20 26.23
CA LYS A 43 9.58 -5.61 26.76
C LYS A 43 9.63 -5.48 28.28
N ALA A 44 9.18 -4.38 28.83
CA ALA A 44 9.16 -4.11 30.27
C ALA A 44 8.16 -5.02 31.00
N ALA A 45 6.96 -5.23 30.45
CA ALA A 45 5.91 -6.01 31.07
C ALA A 45 6.26 -7.52 31.12
N LEU A 46 6.89 -8.03 30.06
CA LEU A 46 7.21 -9.47 29.89
C LEU A 46 8.64 -9.82 30.27
N GLY A 47 9.50 -8.85 30.56
CA GLY A 47 10.92 -9.08 30.85
C GLY A 47 11.72 -9.64 29.67
N TYR A 48 11.30 -9.34 28.42
CA TYR A 48 11.91 -9.88 27.22
C TYR A 48 13.29 -9.28 26.94
N ASN A 49 14.19 -10.14 26.48
CA ASN A 49 15.45 -9.68 25.90
C ASN A 49 15.23 -9.17 24.46
N GLN A 50 16.28 -8.57 23.86
CA GLN A 50 16.16 -7.95 22.54
C GLN A 50 15.86 -8.98 21.42
N ARG A 51 16.41 -10.19 21.50
CA ARG A 51 16.12 -11.26 20.53
C ARG A 51 14.66 -11.71 20.58
N GLN A 52 14.08 -11.82 21.77
CA GLN A 52 12.66 -12.17 21.94
C GLN A 52 11.75 -11.07 21.39
N LEU A 53 12.10 -9.81 21.64
CA LEU A 53 11.38 -8.67 21.11
C LEU A 53 11.48 -8.60 19.58
N ALA A 54 12.65 -8.87 19.01
CA ALA A 54 12.84 -8.96 17.56
C ALA A 54 12.01 -10.09 16.94
N ALA A 55 11.88 -11.24 17.61
CA ALA A 55 11.02 -12.33 17.15
C ALA A 55 9.55 -11.90 17.05
N LEU A 56 9.05 -11.09 18.01
CA LEU A 56 7.71 -10.49 17.94
C LEU A 56 7.58 -9.52 16.77
N GLY A 57 8.61 -8.71 16.51
CA GLY A 57 8.66 -7.82 15.35
C GLY A 57 8.55 -8.58 14.02
N VAL A 58 9.34 -9.68 13.88
CA VAL A 58 9.26 -10.56 12.70
C VAL A 58 7.87 -11.18 12.56
N ALA A 59 7.27 -11.66 13.67
CA ALA A 59 5.92 -12.22 13.65
C ALA A 59 4.88 -11.19 13.19
N LYS A 60 5.00 -9.95 13.65
CA LYS A 60 4.17 -8.81 13.21
C LYS A 60 4.33 -8.56 11.70
N ASP A 61 5.55 -8.50 11.19
CA ASP A 61 5.80 -8.24 9.77
C ASP A 61 5.27 -9.38 8.88
N LEU A 62 5.41 -10.62 9.34
CA LEU A 62 4.80 -11.77 8.68
C LEU A 62 3.27 -11.67 8.67
N GLY A 63 2.65 -11.20 9.76
CA GLY A 63 1.20 -10.97 9.84
C GLY A 63 0.71 -9.96 8.81
N ASP A 64 1.39 -8.83 8.65
CA ASP A 64 1.07 -7.80 7.65
C ASP A 64 1.28 -8.29 6.21
N CYS A 65 2.17 -9.26 6.00
CA CYS A 65 2.49 -9.79 4.67
C CYS A 65 1.63 -10.96 4.23
N VAL A 66 1.11 -11.77 5.15
CA VAL A 66 0.25 -12.91 4.84
C VAL A 66 -1.19 -12.44 4.56
N GLY A 67 -1.33 -11.46 3.66
CA GLY A 67 -2.61 -10.97 3.17
C GLY A 67 -3.24 -11.84 2.07
N PHE A 68 -2.61 -12.95 1.69
CA PHE A 68 -3.11 -13.84 0.64
C PHE A 68 -4.53 -14.34 0.92
N PHE A 69 -4.82 -14.71 2.16
CA PHE A 69 -6.17 -15.14 2.54
C PHE A 69 -7.17 -13.99 2.43
N ALA A 70 -6.82 -12.79 2.92
CA ALA A 70 -7.65 -11.61 2.78
C ALA A 70 -7.91 -11.28 1.30
N GLY A 71 -6.87 -11.33 0.46
CA GLY A 71 -6.99 -11.12 -0.98
C GLY A 71 -7.88 -12.14 -1.68
N SER A 72 -7.75 -13.42 -1.36
CA SER A 72 -8.57 -14.49 -1.95
C SER A 72 -10.02 -14.39 -1.49
N LEU A 73 -10.25 -14.14 -0.21
CA LEU A 73 -11.58 -13.98 0.36
C LEU A 73 -12.29 -12.72 -0.15
N SER A 74 -11.56 -11.66 -0.48
CA SER A 74 -12.14 -10.43 -1.04
C SER A 74 -12.85 -10.61 -2.38
N ALA A 75 -12.56 -11.70 -3.09
CA ALA A 75 -13.24 -12.06 -4.34
C ALA A 75 -14.59 -12.79 -4.12
N VAL A 76 -14.80 -13.35 -2.92
CA VAL A 76 -15.95 -14.19 -2.59
C VAL A 76 -16.84 -13.56 -1.52
N LEU A 77 -16.24 -12.96 -0.49
CA LEU A 77 -16.96 -12.39 0.63
C LEU A 77 -17.35 -10.92 0.38
N PRO A 78 -18.49 -10.48 0.92
CA PRO A 78 -18.86 -9.07 0.88
C PRO A 78 -17.94 -8.22 1.78
N SER A 79 -17.79 -6.93 1.45
CA SER A 79 -16.88 -6.00 2.15
C SER A 79 -17.12 -5.95 3.66
N TRP A 80 -18.39 -6.00 4.12
CA TRP A 80 -18.70 -5.97 5.55
C TRP A 80 -18.17 -7.20 6.31
N ALA A 81 -18.22 -8.38 5.69
CA ALA A 81 -17.71 -9.61 6.31
C ALA A 81 -16.17 -9.58 6.40
N MET A 82 -15.50 -9.06 5.37
CA MET A 82 -14.06 -8.84 5.38
C MET A 82 -13.63 -7.93 6.53
N LEU A 83 -14.33 -6.80 6.71
CA LEU A 83 -14.04 -5.85 7.79
C LEU A 83 -14.31 -6.44 9.17
N LEU A 84 -15.35 -7.24 9.31
CA LEU A 84 -15.67 -7.92 10.58
C LEU A 84 -14.58 -8.95 10.95
N ILE A 85 -14.08 -9.73 9.98
CA ILE A 85 -12.99 -10.68 10.21
C ILE A 85 -11.73 -9.92 10.64
N GLY A 86 -11.35 -8.84 9.94
CA GLY A 86 -10.20 -8.03 10.30
C GLY A 86 -10.32 -7.39 11.68
N ALA A 87 -11.50 -6.85 12.02
CA ALA A 87 -11.77 -6.29 13.34
C ALA A 87 -11.66 -7.34 14.45
N ALA A 88 -12.19 -8.54 14.24
CA ALA A 88 -12.08 -9.64 15.18
C ALA A 88 -10.63 -10.07 15.40
N GLN A 89 -9.84 -10.22 14.33
CA GLN A 89 -8.42 -10.58 14.44
C GLN A 89 -7.62 -9.51 15.17
N ASN A 90 -7.81 -8.22 14.82
CA ASN A 90 -7.13 -7.11 15.47
C ASN A 90 -7.48 -7.05 16.96
N PHE A 91 -8.77 -7.13 17.30
CA PHE A 91 -9.24 -7.09 18.67
C PHE A 91 -8.74 -8.28 19.51
N LEU A 92 -8.77 -9.49 18.95
CA LEU A 92 -8.26 -10.68 19.62
C LEU A 92 -6.75 -10.60 19.86
N GLY A 93 -5.98 -10.23 18.85
CA GLY A 93 -4.52 -10.17 18.93
C GLY A 93 -4.03 -9.10 19.92
N TYR A 94 -4.37 -7.84 19.65
CA TYR A 94 -3.92 -6.72 20.49
C TYR A 94 -4.67 -6.60 21.80
N GLY A 95 -5.93 -7.04 21.87
CA GLY A 95 -6.71 -7.07 23.10
C GLY A 95 -6.14 -8.08 24.10
N TRP A 96 -5.77 -9.28 23.63
CA TRP A 96 -5.11 -10.27 24.49
C TRP A 96 -3.72 -9.80 24.93
N LEU A 97 -2.98 -9.16 24.03
CA LEU A 97 -1.71 -8.52 24.37
C LEU A 97 -1.87 -7.48 25.49
N TRP A 98 -2.93 -6.64 25.41
CA TRP A 98 -3.25 -5.67 26.44
C TRP A 98 -3.55 -6.31 27.79
N LEU A 99 -4.34 -7.40 27.82
CA LEU A 99 -4.64 -8.16 29.05
C LEU A 99 -3.36 -8.72 29.70
N ILE A 100 -2.40 -9.19 28.90
CA ILE A 100 -1.09 -9.68 29.38
C ILE A 100 -0.25 -8.53 29.93
N VAL A 101 -0.14 -7.43 29.19
CA VAL A 101 0.66 -6.25 29.59
C VAL A 101 0.12 -5.64 30.89
N THR A 102 -1.20 -5.62 31.07
CA THR A 102 -1.86 -5.15 32.30
C THR A 102 -1.88 -6.21 33.42
N ARG A 103 -1.27 -7.39 33.18
CA ARG A 103 -1.19 -8.51 34.15
C ARG A 103 -2.56 -9.06 34.59
N GLN A 104 -3.60 -8.88 33.78
CA GLN A 104 -4.90 -9.49 34.04
C GLN A 104 -4.95 -10.96 33.64
N VAL A 105 -4.09 -11.37 32.72
CA VAL A 105 -3.91 -12.75 32.26
C VAL A 105 -2.41 -13.11 32.35
N PRO A 106 -2.04 -14.35 32.68
CA PRO A 106 -0.65 -14.76 32.73
C PRO A 106 0.02 -14.65 31.36
N ALA A 107 1.34 -14.38 31.37
CA ALA A 107 2.13 -14.28 30.17
C ALA A 107 2.16 -15.63 29.43
N LEU A 108 1.99 -15.59 28.11
CA LEU A 108 2.08 -16.75 27.24
C LEU A 108 3.53 -17.05 26.87
N PRO A 109 3.88 -18.30 26.50
CA PRO A 109 5.16 -18.63 25.91
C PRO A 109 5.44 -17.77 24.66
N LEU A 110 6.71 -17.46 24.39
CA LEU A 110 7.12 -16.58 23.29
C LEU A 110 6.49 -16.95 21.93
N TRP A 111 6.44 -18.24 21.60
CA TRP A 111 5.86 -18.69 20.33
C TRP A 111 4.36 -18.39 20.23
N MET A 112 3.61 -18.50 21.34
CA MET A 112 2.19 -18.13 21.36
C MET A 112 2.01 -16.61 21.25
N MET A 113 2.89 -15.82 21.88
CA MET A 113 2.91 -14.37 21.73
C MET A 113 3.19 -13.96 20.27
N CYS A 114 4.09 -14.66 19.57
CA CYS A 114 4.33 -14.46 18.16
C CYS A 114 3.08 -14.76 17.31
N VAL A 115 2.37 -15.86 17.59
CA VAL A 115 1.11 -16.20 16.91
C VAL A 115 0.04 -15.13 17.19
N LEU A 116 -0.05 -14.67 18.42
CA LEU A 116 -1.03 -13.66 18.83
C LEU A 116 -0.83 -12.33 18.09
N ILE A 117 0.41 -11.84 18.04
CA ILE A 117 0.74 -10.61 17.31
C ILE A 117 0.57 -10.81 15.80
N PHE A 118 0.97 -11.96 15.26
CA PHE A 118 0.73 -12.32 13.86
C PHE A 118 -0.76 -12.21 13.50
N VAL A 119 -1.65 -12.81 14.31
CA VAL A 119 -3.11 -12.77 14.08
C VAL A 119 -3.62 -11.33 14.17
N GLY A 120 -3.21 -10.58 15.18
CA GLY A 120 -3.62 -9.18 15.36
C GLY A 120 -3.24 -8.30 14.16
N THR A 121 -2.00 -8.38 13.73
CA THR A 121 -1.51 -7.61 12.59
C THR A 121 -2.10 -8.09 11.27
N ASN A 122 -2.37 -9.39 11.13
CA ASN A 122 -3.05 -9.91 9.94
C ASN A 122 -4.44 -9.29 9.72
N GLY A 123 -5.13 -8.85 10.79
CA GLY A 123 -6.38 -8.10 10.70
C GLY A 123 -6.28 -6.84 9.83
N GLU A 124 -5.13 -6.15 9.84
CA GLU A 124 -4.88 -4.96 9.02
C GLU A 124 -4.91 -5.26 7.52
N THR A 125 -4.50 -6.46 7.11
CA THR A 125 -4.54 -6.86 5.69
C THR A 125 -5.95 -6.91 5.15
N TYR A 126 -6.94 -7.25 6.00
CA TYR A 126 -8.36 -7.23 5.65
C TYR A 126 -8.88 -5.80 5.48
N PHE A 127 -8.48 -4.88 6.36
CA PHE A 127 -8.82 -3.45 6.24
C PHE A 127 -8.23 -2.85 4.96
N ASN A 128 -6.94 -3.04 4.76
CA ASN A 128 -6.20 -2.58 3.59
C ASN A 128 -6.79 -3.11 2.28
N THR A 129 -7.01 -4.43 2.21
CA THR A 129 -7.54 -5.08 1.00
C THR A 129 -8.95 -4.59 0.69
N THR A 130 -9.83 -4.54 1.69
CA THR A 130 -11.22 -4.12 1.49
C THR A 130 -11.32 -2.67 1.04
N ALA A 131 -10.62 -1.75 1.70
CA ALA A 131 -10.61 -0.33 1.33
C ALA A 131 -10.07 -0.14 -0.10
N LEU A 132 -8.94 -0.77 -0.42
CA LEU A 132 -8.26 -0.61 -1.69
C LEU A 132 -9.06 -1.20 -2.86
N VAL A 133 -9.54 -2.45 -2.71
CA VAL A 133 -10.33 -3.14 -3.75
C VAL A 133 -11.62 -2.37 -4.02
N THR A 134 -12.34 -1.99 -2.96
CA THR A 134 -13.61 -1.24 -3.09
C THR A 134 -13.40 0.11 -3.77
N CYS A 135 -12.37 0.87 -3.38
CA CYS A 135 -12.11 2.18 -3.99
C CYS A 135 -11.64 2.07 -5.45
N ILE A 136 -10.82 1.07 -5.80
CA ILE A 136 -10.42 0.84 -7.19
C ILE A 136 -11.63 0.44 -8.06
N GLN A 137 -12.57 -0.35 -7.53
CA GLN A 137 -13.80 -0.70 -8.23
C GLN A 137 -14.71 0.52 -8.45
N ASN A 138 -14.79 1.42 -7.48
CA ASN A 138 -15.62 2.63 -7.56
C ASN A 138 -14.98 3.74 -8.42
N PHE A 139 -13.65 3.74 -8.58
CA PHE A 139 -12.89 4.72 -9.36
C PHE A 139 -11.95 4.08 -10.38
N PRO A 140 -12.46 3.27 -11.33
CA PRO A 140 -11.62 2.45 -12.21
C PRO A 140 -10.74 3.28 -13.17
N LYS A 141 -11.12 4.53 -13.46
CA LYS A 141 -10.36 5.45 -14.33
C LYS A 141 -9.44 6.40 -13.57
N SER A 142 -9.41 6.38 -12.23
CA SER A 142 -8.56 7.24 -11.38
C SER A 142 -7.78 6.40 -10.36
N ARG A 143 -7.22 5.27 -10.82
CA ARG A 143 -6.59 4.27 -9.94
C ARG A 143 -5.36 4.80 -9.22
N GLY A 144 -4.50 5.58 -9.90
CA GLY A 144 -3.30 6.17 -9.31
C GLY A 144 -3.61 7.06 -8.10
N PRO A 145 -4.40 8.14 -8.29
CA PRO A 145 -4.87 8.97 -7.18
C PRO A 145 -5.54 8.17 -6.05
N THR A 146 -6.44 7.25 -6.41
CA THR A 146 -7.18 6.42 -5.45
C THR A 146 -6.23 5.60 -4.58
N VAL A 147 -5.31 4.86 -5.18
CA VAL A 147 -4.34 4.03 -4.47
C VAL A 147 -3.39 4.89 -3.64
N GLY A 148 -2.89 5.99 -4.22
CA GLY A 148 -1.95 6.89 -3.55
C GLY A 148 -2.53 7.49 -2.27
N ILE A 149 -3.76 7.99 -2.32
CA ILE A 149 -4.45 8.54 -1.16
C ILE A 149 -4.73 7.45 -0.12
N MET A 150 -5.33 6.31 -0.53
CA MET A 150 -5.64 5.21 0.39
C MET A 150 -4.37 4.72 1.12
N LYS A 151 -3.31 4.43 0.38
CA LYS A 151 -2.05 3.98 0.96
C LYS A 151 -1.33 5.07 1.75
N GLY A 152 -1.50 6.34 1.37
CA GLY A 152 -1.03 7.48 2.14
C GLY A 152 -1.61 7.47 3.55
N PHE A 153 -2.92 7.39 3.69
CA PHE A 153 -3.57 7.38 5.01
C PHE A 153 -3.13 6.21 5.90
N ALA A 154 -2.86 5.03 5.34
CA ALA A 154 -2.26 3.94 6.11
C ALA A 154 -0.87 4.31 6.67
N GLY A 155 -0.08 5.10 5.93
CA GLY A 155 1.21 5.60 6.41
C GLY A 155 1.11 6.60 7.56
N LEU A 156 -0.02 7.32 7.69
CA LEU A 156 -0.26 8.28 8.78
C LEU A 156 -0.86 7.67 10.05
N CYS A 157 -1.22 6.39 10.03
CA CYS A 157 -1.90 5.71 11.14
C CYS A 157 -1.17 5.92 12.48
N SER A 158 0.15 5.71 12.52
CA SER A 158 0.93 5.87 13.74
C SER A 158 0.89 7.30 14.29
N ALA A 159 1.04 8.31 13.43
CA ALA A 159 1.01 9.71 13.84
C ALA A 159 -0.39 10.11 14.37
N ILE A 160 -1.46 9.64 13.71
CA ILE A 160 -2.84 9.90 14.14
C ILE A 160 -3.12 9.24 15.49
N LEU A 161 -2.79 7.97 15.64
CA LEU A 161 -3.03 7.23 16.88
C LEU A 161 -2.19 7.78 18.04
N THR A 162 -0.93 8.15 17.80
CA THR A 162 -0.08 8.76 18.82
C THR A 162 -0.63 10.11 19.29
N GLN A 163 -1.15 10.93 18.36
CA GLN A 163 -1.76 12.22 18.72
C GLN A 163 -3.09 12.03 19.49
N LEU A 164 -3.88 11.02 19.13
CA LEU A 164 -5.08 10.68 19.89
C LEU A 164 -4.75 10.14 21.29
N TYR A 165 -3.67 9.35 21.40
CA TYR A 165 -3.19 8.85 22.68
C TYR A 165 -2.72 9.99 23.60
N ALA A 166 -2.06 11.00 23.04
CA ALA A 166 -1.56 12.15 23.82
C ALA A 166 -2.68 12.88 24.58
N VAL A 167 -3.92 12.88 24.08
CA VAL A 167 -5.09 13.48 24.75
C VAL A 167 -5.53 12.70 26.00
N MET A 168 -5.19 11.42 26.07
CA MET A 168 -5.61 10.60 27.21
C MET A 168 -4.86 10.94 28.51
N HIS A 169 -3.75 11.72 28.41
CA HIS A 169 -2.93 12.17 29.53
C HIS A 169 -2.59 11.07 30.54
N THR A 170 -2.54 9.82 30.08
CA THR A 170 -2.25 8.67 30.94
C THR A 170 -0.76 8.41 30.97
N PRO A 171 -0.13 8.30 32.15
CA PRO A 171 1.28 7.91 32.24
C PRO A 171 1.49 6.44 31.89
N ASP A 172 0.42 5.67 31.73
CA ASP A 172 0.47 4.23 31.48
C ASP A 172 0.43 3.94 29.98
N HIS A 173 1.59 3.54 29.45
CA HIS A 173 1.71 3.13 28.05
C HIS A 173 0.88 1.88 27.66
N ALA A 174 0.33 1.12 28.63
CA ALA A 174 -0.60 0.02 28.34
C ALA A 174 -1.91 0.52 27.71
N THR A 175 -2.30 1.75 27.98
CA THR A 175 -3.47 2.41 27.36
C THR A 175 -3.29 2.55 25.84
N LEU A 176 -2.07 2.73 25.34
CA LEU A 176 -1.78 2.76 23.90
C LEU A 176 -2.10 1.39 23.26
N VAL A 177 -1.75 0.29 23.91
CA VAL A 177 -2.06 -1.08 23.42
C VAL A 177 -3.57 -1.30 23.38
N PHE A 178 -4.30 -0.84 24.40
CA PHE A 178 -5.77 -0.87 24.41
C PHE A 178 -6.37 -0.07 23.25
N MET A 179 -5.88 1.13 23.01
CA MET A 179 -6.37 1.97 21.92
C MET A 179 -6.14 1.32 20.54
N VAL A 180 -5.00 0.62 20.37
CA VAL A 180 -4.69 -0.14 19.16
C VAL A 180 -5.62 -1.34 18.98
N ALA A 181 -6.00 -2.02 20.05
CA ALA A 181 -6.95 -3.14 19.99
C ALA A 181 -8.36 -2.68 19.63
N VAL A 182 -8.84 -1.62 20.28
CA VAL A 182 -10.24 -1.19 20.26
C VAL A 182 -10.51 -0.18 19.14
N GLY A 183 -9.65 0.83 18.97
CA GLY A 183 -9.88 1.94 18.05
C GLY A 183 -10.10 1.49 16.59
N PRO A 184 -9.14 0.80 15.96
CA PRO A 184 -9.28 0.31 14.59
C PRO A 184 -10.46 -0.64 14.40
N SER A 185 -10.72 -1.50 15.40
CA SER A 185 -11.84 -2.46 15.37
C SER A 185 -13.20 -1.74 15.41
N LEU A 186 -13.37 -0.71 16.25
CA LEU A 186 -14.58 0.10 16.30
C LEU A 186 -14.80 0.88 15.01
N VAL A 187 -13.74 1.48 14.46
CA VAL A 187 -13.83 2.21 13.17
C VAL A 187 -14.22 1.26 12.05
N ALA A 188 -13.62 0.08 11.97
CA ALA A 188 -13.96 -0.92 10.96
C ALA A 188 -15.43 -1.38 11.06
N ILE A 189 -15.93 -1.68 12.26
CA ILE A 189 -17.33 -2.06 12.51
C ILE A 189 -18.28 -0.90 12.17
N GLY A 190 -17.96 0.33 12.56
CA GLY A 190 -18.77 1.51 12.27
C GLY A 190 -18.90 1.81 10.78
N LEU A 191 -17.85 1.51 9.99
CA LEU A 191 -17.79 1.81 8.57
C LEU A 191 -18.15 0.62 7.66
N MET A 192 -18.33 -0.60 8.20
CA MET A 192 -18.43 -1.83 7.41
C MET A 192 -19.60 -1.84 6.41
N PHE A 193 -20.70 -1.16 6.70
CA PHE A 193 -21.86 -1.09 5.80
C PHE A 193 -21.77 0.08 4.80
N ILE A 194 -20.88 1.05 5.05
CA ILE A 194 -20.64 2.18 4.15
C ILE A 194 -19.66 1.77 3.06
N ILE A 195 -18.61 1.01 3.41
CA ILE A 195 -17.55 0.59 2.50
C ILE A 195 -18.03 -0.59 1.65
N ARG A 196 -18.56 -0.25 0.48
CA ARG A 196 -19.08 -1.23 -0.48
C ARG A 196 -18.87 -0.75 -1.93
N PRO A 197 -18.81 -1.66 -2.91
CA PRO A 197 -18.86 -1.28 -4.32
C PRO A 197 -20.21 -0.63 -4.62
N VAL A 198 -20.18 0.58 -5.18
CA VAL A 198 -21.36 1.30 -5.64
C VAL A 198 -21.38 1.21 -7.15
N GLY A 199 -22.17 0.29 -7.70
CA GLY A 199 -22.22 0.02 -9.13
C GLY A 199 -22.69 1.19 -9.97
N GLY A 200 -22.25 1.25 -11.23
CA GLY A 200 -22.89 2.05 -12.29
C GLY A 200 -22.07 3.18 -12.90
N HIS A 201 -20.86 3.50 -12.44
CA HIS A 201 -20.15 4.67 -12.99
C HIS A 201 -18.80 4.31 -13.63
N ARG A 202 -18.83 3.87 -14.89
CA ARG A 202 -17.63 3.72 -15.74
C ARG A 202 -17.07 5.05 -16.26
N GLN A 203 -17.83 6.16 -16.14
CA GLN A 203 -17.44 7.46 -16.68
C GLN A 203 -16.78 8.35 -15.62
N VAL A 204 -15.73 9.08 -16.04
CA VAL A 204 -15.12 10.16 -15.23
C VAL A 204 -16.06 11.33 -15.28
N ARG A 205 -16.51 11.81 -14.12
CA ARG A 205 -17.27 13.06 -14.04
C ARG A 205 -16.30 14.24 -14.00
N PRO A 206 -16.62 15.38 -14.63
CA PRO A 206 -15.79 16.60 -14.53
C PRO A 206 -15.53 17.03 -13.08
N SER A 207 -16.49 16.78 -12.18
CA SER A 207 -16.38 17.04 -10.74
C SER A 207 -15.32 16.18 -10.02
N ASP A 208 -14.94 15.02 -10.58
CA ASP A 208 -13.95 14.13 -9.94
C ASP A 208 -12.58 14.78 -9.84
N LYS A 209 -12.15 15.52 -10.87
CA LYS A 209 -10.86 16.22 -10.87
C LYS A 209 -10.77 17.22 -9.71
N ASN A 210 -11.82 18.01 -9.50
CA ASN A 210 -11.87 19.00 -8.42
C ASN A 210 -11.93 18.33 -7.05
N SER A 211 -12.67 17.22 -6.92
CA SER A 211 -12.75 16.46 -5.68
C SER A 211 -11.41 15.83 -5.29
N PHE A 212 -10.67 15.25 -6.24
CA PHE A 212 -9.31 14.75 -5.99
C PHE A 212 -8.35 15.88 -5.63
N LEU A 213 -8.43 17.03 -6.33
CA LEU A 213 -7.60 18.20 -6.02
C LEU A 213 -7.84 18.68 -4.58
N PHE A 214 -9.11 18.75 -4.16
CA PHE A 214 -9.48 19.11 -2.79
C PHE A 214 -8.89 18.13 -1.77
N ILE A 215 -8.97 16.80 -2.01
CA ILE A 215 -8.35 15.81 -1.14
C ILE A 215 -6.84 15.96 -1.10
N TYR A 216 -6.17 16.21 -2.23
CA TYR A 216 -4.73 16.46 -2.26
C TYR A 216 -4.33 17.68 -1.42
N THR A 217 -5.14 18.76 -1.47
CA THR A 217 -4.93 19.93 -0.63
C THR A 217 -5.03 19.57 0.86
N ILE A 218 -6.05 18.78 1.24
CA ILE A 218 -6.19 18.29 2.62
C ILE A 218 -5.01 17.39 3.01
N CYS A 219 -4.55 16.50 2.12
CA CYS A 219 -3.38 15.66 2.38
C CYS A 219 -2.12 16.49 2.66
N LEU A 220 -1.88 17.54 1.89
CA LEU A 220 -0.74 18.45 2.10
C LEU A 220 -0.88 19.23 3.41
N LEU A 221 -2.07 19.74 3.71
CA LEU A 221 -2.35 20.44 4.97
C LEU A 221 -2.16 19.51 6.17
N LEU A 222 -2.67 18.28 6.08
CA LEU A 222 -2.54 17.27 7.13
C LEU A 222 -1.07 16.88 7.36
N ALA A 223 -0.30 16.67 6.29
CA ALA A 223 1.13 16.38 6.40
C ALA A 223 1.90 17.53 7.03
N SER A 224 1.69 18.76 6.55
CA SER A 224 2.34 19.95 7.10
C SER A 224 1.96 20.19 8.56
N TYR A 225 0.69 19.95 8.89
CA TYR A 225 0.18 20.04 10.26
C TYR A 225 0.87 19.03 11.19
N LEU A 226 0.92 17.74 10.80
CA LEU A 226 1.56 16.70 11.61
C LEU A 226 3.06 16.94 11.79
N VAL A 227 3.78 17.42 10.75
CA VAL A 227 5.18 17.84 10.88
C VAL A 227 5.31 18.95 11.91
N GLY A 228 4.48 20.00 11.79
CA GLY A 228 4.51 21.14 12.70
C GLY A 228 4.25 20.73 14.15
N VAL A 229 3.20 19.94 14.39
CA VAL A 229 2.86 19.44 15.74
C VAL A 229 4.00 18.62 16.31
N MET A 230 4.60 17.74 15.51
CA MET A 230 5.67 16.86 15.94
C MET A 230 6.93 17.65 16.34
N LEU A 231 7.31 18.64 15.52
CA LEU A 231 8.44 19.52 15.84
C LEU A 231 8.17 20.35 17.11
N VAL A 232 6.95 20.88 17.25
CA VAL A 232 6.60 21.69 18.44
C VAL A 232 6.60 20.82 19.70
N GLN A 233 6.10 19.59 19.64
CA GLN A 233 6.11 18.64 20.77
C GLN A 233 7.54 18.21 21.16
N ASP A 234 8.45 18.12 20.19
CA ASP A 234 9.84 17.74 20.45
C ASP A 234 10.66 18.89 21.10
N PHE A 235 10.42 20.12 20.63
CA PHE A 235 11.16 21.30 21.12
C PHE A 235 10.56 21.97 22.37
N MET A 236 9.26 21.77 22.65
CA MET A 236 8.53 22.46 23.70
C MET A 236 7.66 21.51 24.52
N GLN A 237 7.71 21.62 25.83
CA GLN A 237 6.73 20.97 26.70
C GLN A 237 5.39 21.70 26.56
N LEU A 238 4.42 21.04 25.94
CA LEU A 238 3.09 21.57 25.73
C LEU A 238 2.20 21.34 26.96
N SER A 239 1.34 22.31 27.27
CA SER A 239 0.27 22.11 28.25
C SER A 239 -0.82 21.19 27.70
N ASP A 240 -1.54 20.49 28.59
CA ASP A 240 -2.64 19.59 28.25
C ASP A 240 -3.71 20.25 27.37
N ASN A 241 -4.04 21.52 27.67
CA ASN A 241 -4.99 22.28 26.84
C ASN A 241 -4.50 22.49 25.41
N MET A 242 -3.19 22.70 25.22
CA MET A 242 -2.61 22.85 23.88
C MET A 242 -2.63 21.52 23.12
N VAL A 243 -2.32 20.41 23.77
CA VAL A 243 -2.41 19.05 23.17
C VAL A 243 -3.84 18.77 22.74
N ASN A 244 -4.83 19.06 23.58
CA ASN A 244 -6.24 18.90 23.25
C ASN A 244 -6.65 19.78 22.06
N PHE A 245 -6.24 21.04 22.03
CA PHE A 245 -6.52 21.97 20.92
C PHE A 245 -5.93 21.47 19.60
N LEU A 246 -4.68 21.03 19.62
CA LEU A 246 -4.02 20.44 18.43
C LEU A 246 -4.75 19.19 17.96
N THR A 247 -5.20 18.34 18.87
CA THR A 247 -5.96 17.13 18.46
C THR A 247 -7.31 17.46 17.86
N VAL A 248 -8.00 18.50 18.33
CA VAL A 248 -9.25 18.97 17.70
C VAL A 248 -9.00 19.42 16.25
N ILE A 249 -7.91 20.15 16.00
CA ILE A 249 -7.52 20.53 14.63
C ILE A 249 -7.28 19.28 13.75
N LEU A 250 -6.59 18.27 14.29
CA LEU A 250 -6.38 16.99 13.58
C LEU A 250 -7.72 16.35 13.20
N LEU A 251 -8.66 16.26 14.13
CA LEU A 251 -9.98 15.69 13.88
C LEU A 251 -10.76 16.47 12.82
N ILE A 252 -10.71 17.81 12.85
CA ILE A 252 -11.32 18.66 11.82
C ILE A 252 -10.74 18.35 10.45
N LEU A 253 -9.40 18.26 10.33
CA LEU A 253 -8.73 17.94 9.07
C LEU A 253 -9.10 16.54 8.55
N LEU A 254 -9.27 15.55 9.45
CA LEU A 254 -9.69 14.20 9.09
C LEU A 254 -11.16 14.13 8.64
N ILE A 255 -12.03 14.97 9.20
CA ILE A 255 -13.46 15.03 8.85
C ILE A 255 -13.71 15.87 7.59
N LEU A 256 -12.86 16.85 7.29
CA LEU A 256 -13.03 17.80 6.19
C LEU A 256 -13.35 17.15 4.82
N PRO A 257 -12.77 15.98 4.43
CA PRO A 257 -13.11 15.32 3.17
C PRO A 257 -14.60 14.99 2.99
N ILE A 258 -15.39 14.90 4.07
CA ILE A 258 -16.84 14.63 4.00
C ILE A 258 -17.60 15.76 3.28
N ALA A 259 -17.00 16.95 3.17
CA ALA A 259 -17.58 18.04 2.41
C ALA A 259 -17.84 17.67 0.93
N ILE A 260 -17.04 16.75 0.37
CA ILE A 260 -17.23 16.30 -1.04
C ILE A 260 -18.58 15.58 -1.22
N PRO A 261 -18.88 14.47 -0.55
CA PRO A 261 -20.16 13.81 -0.74
C PRO A 261 -21.35 14.69 -0.32
N VAL A 262 -21.18 15.58 0.66
CA VAL A 262 -22.22 16.53 1.08
C VAL A 262 -22.52 17.54 -0.03
N THR A 263 -21.52 18.23 -0.57
CA THR A 263 -21.68 19.22 -1.63
C THR A 263 -22.23 18.59 -2.91
N LEU A 264 -21.76 17.41 -3.30
CA LEU A 264 -22.27 16.69 -4.47
C LEU A 264 -23.72 16.24 -4.32
N THR A 265 -24.16 15.94 -3.10
CA THR A 265 -25.56 15.54 -2.84
C THR A 265 -26.50 16.75 -2.75
N LEU A 266 -26.00 17.89 -2.26
CA LEU A 266 -26.79 19.11 -2.11
C LEU A 266 -26.85 19.97 -3.39
N SER A 267 -25.92 19.77 -4.34
CA SER A 267 -25.86 20.55 -5.58
C SER A 267 -27.09 20.29 -6.48
N PRO A 268 -27.78 21.32 -6.96
CA PRO A 268 -28.98 21.19 -7.83
C PRO A 268 -28.69 20.43 -9.14
N LYS A 269 -27.44 20.46 -9.65
CA LYS A 269 -27.03 19.71 -10.85
C LYS A 269 -27.04 18.20 -10.68
N ALA A 270 -27.14 17.68 -9.46
CA ALA A 270 -27.23 16.25 -9.20
C ALA A 270 -28.62 15.65 -9.52
N GLN A 271 -29.61 16.46 -9.86
CA GLN A 271 -30.98 16.02 -10.10
C GLN A 271 -31.29 15.64 -11.56
N HIS A 272 -30.38 15.85 -12.51
CA HIS A 272 -30.54 15.43 -13.90
C HIS A 272 -29.44 14.44 -14.35
N PRO A 273 -29.54 13.15 -13.98
CA PRO A 273 -28.63 12.13 -14.52
C PRO A 273 -28.97 11.72 -15.96
N THR A 274 -30.11 12.18 -16.49
CA THR A 274 -30.71 11.65 -17.74
C THR A 274 -30.18 12.34 -19.00
N GLU A 275 -29.69 13.56 -18.92
CA GLU A 275 -29.33 14.35 -20.11
C GLU A 275 -27.88 14.10 -20.57
N GLU A 276 -26.97 13.76 -19.68
CA GLU A 276 -25.57 13.42 -20.01
C GLU A 276 -25.41 11.98 -20.54
N ALA A 277 -26.37 11.10 -20.24
CA ALA A 277 -26.38 9.71 -20.74
C ALA A 277 -26.92 9.59 -22.17
N LEU A 278 -27.69 10.59 -22.63
CA LEU A 278 -28.30 10.59 -23.96
C LEU A 278 -27.41 11.14 -25.09
N LEU A 279 -26.29 11.78 -24.74
CA LEU A 279 -25.37 12.37 -25.73
C LEU A 279 -24.24 11.41 -26.18
N SER A 280 -24.20 10.17 -25.74
CA SER A 280 -23.11 9.25 -26.05
C SER A 280 -23.49 7.86 -26.58
N GLU A 281 -24.72 7.68 -27.10
CA GLU A 281 -25.05 6.47 -27.86
C GLU A 281 -25.43 6.82 -29.30
N PRO A 282 -24.74 6.24 -30.32
CA PRO A 282 -25.27 6.23 -31.68
C PRO A 282 -26.42 5.24 -31.72
N SER A 283 -27.57 5.78 -32.14
CA SER A 283 -28.80 5.03 -32.35
C SER A 283 -28.62 3.75 -33.17
N LYS A 284 -28.97 2.63 -32.60
CA LYS A 284 -29.50 1.45 -33.33
C LYS A 284 -30.72 0.98 -32.56
N GLY A 285 -31.87 1.18 -33.23
CA GLY A 285 -33.12 0.63 -32.77
C GLY A 285 -33.14 -0.88 -32.86
N GLU A 286 -33.87 -1.46 -31.97
CA GLU A 286 -35.00 -2.37 -32.19
C GLU A 286 -35.36 -3.14 -30.91
N THR A 287 -36.60 -2.90 -30.53
CA THR A 287 -37.64 -3.82 -30.04
C THR A 287 -37.33 -4.89 -28.98
N SER A 288 -37.96 -4.61 -27.84
CA SER A 288 -38.44 -5.49 -26.77
C SER A 288 -38.51 -6.98 -27.06
N THR A 289 -37.96 -7.80 -26.13
CA THR A 289 -38.71 -8.85 -25.41
C THR A 289 -37.90 -9.35 -24.21
N SER A 290 -38.53 -9.33 -23.05
CA SER A 290 -38.09 -9.96 -21.83
C SER A 290 -38.00 -11.48 -22.01
N GLN A 291 -36.82 -12.03 -21.82
CA GLN A 291 -36.63 -13.44 -21.44
C GLN A 291 -35.31 -13.58 -20.67
N GLU A 292 -35.43 -14.12 -19.48
CA GLU A 292 -34.31 -14.72 -18.73
C GLU A 292 -33.52 -15.62 -19.65
N LYS A 293 -32.24 -15.38 -19.84
CA LYS A 293 -31.34 -16.32 -20.49
C LYS A 293 -30.36 -16.86 -19.46
N GLU A 294 -30.55 -18.15 -19.19
CA GLU A 294 -29.54 -19.04 -18.66
C GLU A 294 -28.19 -18.81 -19.35
N ASP A 295 -27.12 -18.95 -18.56
CA ASP A 295 -25.73 -18.98 -19.00
C ASP A 295 -25.53 -19.96 -20.13
N GLN A 296 -25.55 -19.49 -21.37
CA GLN A 296 -25.05 -20.28 -22.51
C GLN A 296 -23.51 -20.13 -22.56
N PRO A 297 -22.79 -21.24 -22.74
CA PRO A 297 -21.34 -21.19 -22.83
C PRO A 297 -20.90 -20.50 -24.13
N GLU A 298 -20.22 -19.39 -23.99
CA GLU A 298 -19.60 -18.65 -25.10
C GLU A 298 -18.50 -19.53 -25.72
N VAL A 299 -18.68 -19.94 -26.98
CA VAL A 299 -17.70 -20.73 -27.75
C VAL A 299 -16.56 -19.79 -28.15
N ILE A 300 -15.36 -20.02 -27.60
CA ILE A 300 -14.20 -19.17 -27.81
C ILE A 300 -13.24 -19.73 -28.84
N LEU A 301 -13.01 -18.98 -29.87
CA LEU A 301 -12.09 -19.18 -30.99
C LEU A 301 -10.63 -18.93 -30.63
N SER A 302 -9.98 -19.74 -29.79
CA SER A 302 -8.61 -19.52 -29.36
C SER A 302 -7.51 -20.14 -30.23
N GLU A 303 -7.82 -21.09 -31.08
CA GLU A 303 -6.83 -21.70 -31.99
C GLU A 303 -6.55 -20.91 -33.28
N VAL A 304 -7.34 -19.84 -33.54
CA VAL A 304 -7.23 -19.08 -34.79
C VAL A 304 -6.40 -17.81 -34.61
N GLU A 305 -6.07 -17.42 -33.37
CA GLU A 305 -5.32 -16.19 -33.05
C GLU A 305 -3.80 -16.35 -32.91
N GLU A 306 -3.24 -17.58 -32.98
CA GLU A 306 -1.77 -17.77 -32.95
C GLU A 306 -1.07 -17.45 -34.29
N GLU A 307 -1.77 -17.52 -35.40
CA GLU A 307 -1.30 -16.86 -36.62
C GLU A 307 -1.68 -15.38 -36.54
N LYS A 308 -0.67 -14.50 -36.58
CA LYS A 308 -0.84 -13.02 -36.68
C LYS A 308 -2.10 -12.72 -37.49
N PRO A 309 -3.10 -12.02 -36.97
CA PRO A 309 -4.25 -11.61 -37.74
C PRO A 309 -3.70 -10.70 -38.85
N LYS A 310 -3.51 -11.21 -40.04
CA LYS A 310 -3.54 -10.40 -41.24
C LYS A 310 -4.93 -9.80 -41.23
N ASP A 311 -5.01 -8.50 -41.16
CA ASP A 311 -6.24 -7.74 -41.17
C ASP A 311 -7.24 -8.35 -42.15
N ILE A 312 -8.22 -9.08 -41.60
CA ILE A 312 -9.26 -9.74 -42.41
C ILE A 312 -10.02 -8.68 -43.21
N ASP A 313 -10.01 -7.46 -42.71
CA ASP A 313 -10.63 -6.30 -43.37
C ASP A 313 -9.81 -5.74 -44.55
N SER A 314 -8.52 -6.09 -44.66
CA SER A 314 -7.65 -5.69 -45.78
C SER A 314 -7.61 -6.70 -46.91
N LEU A 315 -8.26 -7.87 -46.77
CA LEU A 315 -8.30 -8.89 -47.81
C LEU A 315 -9.39 -8.63 -48.87
N PRO A 316 -9.16 -9.01 -50.13
CA PRO A 316 -10.19 -8.96 -51.19
C PRO A 316 -11.46 -9.71 -50.77
N PRO A 317 -12.66 -9.29 -51.19
CA PRO A 317 -13.93 -9.85 -50.74
C PRO A 317 -14.09 -11.36 -50.96
N SER A 318 -13.42 -11.92 -51.99
CA SER A 318 -13.42 -13.33 -52.29
C SER A 318 -12.57 -14.18 -51.31
N GLU A 319 -11.42 -13.66 -50.88
CA GLU A 319 -10.55 -14.33 -49.92
C GLU A 319 -11.09 -14.18 -48.49
N ARG A 320 -11.70 -13.05 -48.19
CA ARG A 320 -12.42 -12.82 -46.94
C ARG A 320 -13.56 -13.82 -46.71
N ARG A 321 -14.36 -14.10 -47.74
CA ARG A 321 -15.42 -15.12 -47.68
C ARG A 321 -14.87 -16.54 -47.49
N LYS A 322 -13.79 -16.92 -48.19
CA LYS A 322 -13.14 -18.20 -48.00
C LYS A 322 -12.60 -18.38 -46.58
N ARG A 323 -11.95 -17.38 -46.03
CA ARG A 323 -11.39 -17.41 -44.69
C ARG A 323 -12.47 -17.51 -43.61
N ILE A 324 -13.58 -16.78 -43.78
CA ILE A 324 -14.74 -16.87 -42.88
C ILE A 324 -15.39 -18.24 -42.96
N ALA A 325 -15.51 -18.83 -44.13
CA ALA A 325 -16.06 -20.19 -44.32
C ALA A 325 -15.15 -21.27 -43.70
N GLU A 326 -13.83 -21.16 -43.83
CA GLU A 326 -12.86 -22.05 -43.18
C GLU A 326 -12.94 -21.94 -41.64
N LEU A 327 -13.07 -20.74 -41.11
CA LEU A 327 -13.25 -20.50 -39.69
C LEU A 327 -14.56 -21.09 -39.14
N GLN A 328 -15.65 -20.93 -39.89
CA GLN A 328 -16.94 -21.55 -39.58
C GLN A 328 -16.88 -23.07 -39.61
N THR A 329 -16.18 -23.66 -40.58
CA THR A 329 -16.00 -25.13 -40.68
C THR A 329 -15.18 -25.68 -39.53
N LYS A 330 -14.09 -25.00 -39.13
CA LYS A 330 -13.29 -25.36 -37.96
C LYS A 330 -14.10 -25.23 -36.65
N LEU A 331 -14.96 -24.23 -36.53
CA LEU A 331 -15.89 -24.05 -35.40
C LEU A 331 -16.90 -25.20 -35.29
N VAL A 332 -17.51 -25.60 -36.41
CA VAL A 332 -18.47 -26.68 -36.45
C VAL A 332 -17.79 -28.04 -36.15
N GLN A 333 -16.56 -28.24 -36.61
CA GLN A 333 -15.78 -29.44 -36.28
C GLN A 333 -15.35 -29.49 -34.82
N ALA A 334 -14.98 -28.35 -34.22
CA ALA A 334 -14.65 -28.25 -32.79
C ALA A 334 -15.88 -28.50 -31.92
N ALA A 335 -17.04 -28.00 -32.31
CA ALA A 335 -18.32 -28.23 -31.64
C ALA A 335 -18.77 -29.71 -31.73
N ALA A 336 -18.55 -30.37 -32.86
CA ALA A 336 -18.90 -31.78 -33.08
C ALA A 336 -17.98 -32.78 -32.33
N ARG A 337 -16.77 -32.35 -31.92
CA ARG A 337 -15.81 -33.18 -31.16
C ARG A 337 -15.96 -33.11 -29.63
N GLY A 338 -17.12 -32.67 -29.14
CA GLY A 338 -17.39 -32.61 -27.71
C GLY A 338 -16.41 -31.71 -26.97
N GLY A 339 -16.75 -30.46 -26.94
CA GLY A 339 -15.98 -29.32 -26.46
C GLY A 339 -14.81 -29.58 -25.49
N VAL A 340 -13.62 -29.62 -26.00
CA VAL A 340 -12.44 -29.32 -25.17
C VAL A 340 -12.61 -27.88 -24.71
N ARG A 341 -12.88 -27.68 -23.43
CA ARG A 341 -12.83 -26.33 -22.79
C ARG A 341 -11.40 -25.83 -22.87
N ILE A 342 -11.03 -25.22 -23.99
CA ILE A 342 -9.78 -24.48 -24.10
C ILE A 342 -9.97 -23.24 -23.23
N ARG A 343 -9.33 -23.28 -22.06
CA ARG A 343 -9.33 -22.14 -21.13
C ARG A 343 -8.52 -21.04 -21.81
N ARG A 344 -9.20 -20.08 -22.44
CA ARG A 344 -8.57 -18.89 -23.03
C ARG A 344 -7.69 -18.24 -21.96
N GLN A 345 -6.41 -18.04 -22.28
CA GLN A 345 -5.54 -17.24 -21.42
C GLN A 345 -5.94 -15.77 -21.55
N PRO A 346 -6.22 -15.08 -20.45
CA PRO A 346 -6.63 -13.69 -20.50
C PRO A 346 -5.52 -12.83 -21.11
N HIS A 347 -5.92 -11.80 -21.88
CA HIS A 347 -5.02 -10.77 -22.40
C HIS A 347 -4.78 -9.68 -21.37
N ARG A 348 -3.68 -8.94 -21.52
CA ARG A 348 -3.36 -7.79 -20.65
C ARG A 348 -4.52 -6.79 -20.63
N GLY A 349 -4.94 -6.40 -19.42
CA GLY A 349 -6.11 -5.54 -19.19
C GLY A 349 -7.41 -6.30 -18.88
N GLU A 350 -7.46 -7.61 -19.12
CA GLU A 350 -8.56 -8.49 -18.71
C GLU A 350 -8.38 -9.00 -17.28
N ASN A 351 -9.38 -9.70 -16.74
CA ASN A 351 -9.33 -10.24 -15.40
C ASN A 351 -8.54 -11.55 -15.34
N PHE A 352 -7.40 -11.53 -14.68
CA PHE A 352 -6.58 -12.71 -14.39
C PHE A 352 -6.93 -13.29 -13.02
N THR A 353 -6.82 -14.60 -12.89
CA THR A 353 -6.65 -15.26 -11.58
C THR A 353 -5.18 -15.18 -11.16
N LEU A 354 -4.88 -15.36 -9.87
CA LEU A 354 -3.49 -15.35 -9.38
C LEU A 354 -2.62 -16.40 -10.10
N MET A 355 -3.14 -17.61 -10.31
CA MET A 355 -2.42 -18.69 -11.00
C MET A 355 -2.11 -18.35 -12.47
N GLN A 356 -3.04 -17.66 -13.15
CA GLN A 356 -2.80 -17.19 -14.51
C GLN A 356 -1.76 -16.05 -14.56
N ALA A 357 -1.76 -15.17 -13.55
CA ALA A 357 -0.77 -14.10 -13.43
C ALA A 357 0.65 -14.66 -13.18
N TRP A 358 0.79 -15.73 -12.38
CA TRP A 358 2.08 -16.36 -12.09
C TRP A 358 2.80 -16.90 -13.34
N VAL A 359 2.06 -17.30 -14.36
CA VAL A 359 2.65 -17.76 -15.63
C VAL A 359 3.15 -16.60 -16.49
N LYS A 360 2.79 -15.35 -16.17
CA LYS A 360 3.18 -14.17 -16.97
C LYS A 360 4.47 -13.55 -16.44
N ALA A 361 5.43 -13.36 -17.34
CA ALA A 361 6.71 -12.72 -17.02
C ALA A 361 6.54 -11.28 -16.45
N ASP A 362 5.51 -10.55 -16.89
CA ASP A 362 5.23 -9.20 -16.42
C ASP A 362 4.94 -9.16 -14.91
N PHE A 363 4.27 -10.21 -14.38
CA PHE A 363 3.99 -10.33 -12.96
C PHE A 363 5.28 -10.46 -12.13
N TRP A 364 6.19 -11.32 -12.55
CA TRP A 364 7.48 -11.51 -11.87
C TRP A 364 8.42 -10.33 -12.03
N LEU A 365 8.42 -9.67 -13.19
CA LEU A 365 9.19 -8.43 -13.37
C LEU A 365 8.72 -7.35 -12.40
N ILE A 366 7.40 -7.20 -12.19
CA ILE A 366 6.84 -6.27 -11.18
C ILE A 366 7.26 -6.71 -9.78
N TRP A 367 7.17 -8.01 -9.47
CA TRP A 367 7.51 -8.54 -8.15
C TRP A 367 8.98 -8.31 -7.80
N PHE A 368 9.91 -8.64 -8.71
CA PHE A 368 11.33 -8.40 -8.50
C PHE A 368 11.67 -6.91 -8.46
N SER A 369 11.06 -6.08 -9.31
CA SER A 369 11.23 -4.64 -9.26
C SER A 369 10.77 -4.07 -7.90
N LEU A 370 9.64 -4.57 -7.38
CA LEU A 370 9.14 -4.19 -6.05
C LEU A 370 10.06 -4.68 -4.94
N LEU A 371 10.54 -5.93 -4.99
CA LEU A 371 11.48 -6.49 -4.03
C LEU A 371 12.74 -5.64 -3.91
N LEU A 372 13.36 -5.31 -5.05
CA LEU A 372 14.60 -4.53 -5.09
C LEU A 372 14.38 -3.09 -4.59
N GLY A 373 13.30 -2.43 -5.04
CA GLY A 373 13.01 -1.05 -4.64
C GLY A 373 12.45 -0.95 -3.22
N SER A 374 11.31 -1.57 -2.94
CA SER A 374 10.69 -1.42 -1.62
C SER A 374 11.45 -2.15 -0.52
N GLY A 375 12.07 -3.31 -0.79
CA GLY A 375 12.90 -4.03 0.17
C GLY A 375 14.11 -3.21 0.62
N SER A 376 14.78 -2.50 -0.31
CA SER A 376 15.89 -1.60 0.03
C SER A 376 15.42 -0.41 0.88
N GLY A 377 14.26 0.17 0.57
CA GLY A 377 13.68 1.26 1.34
C GLY A 377 13.28 0.83 2.75
N LEU A 378 12.69 -0.36 2.91
CA LEU A 378 12.35 -0.92 4.22
C LEU A 378 13.62 -1.19 5.05
N THR A 379 14.70 -1.64 4.41
CA THR A 379 16.00 -1.82 5.07
C THR A 379 16.51 -0.53 5.71
N VAL A 380 16.35 0.62 5.03
CA VAL A 380 16.68 1.92 5.64
C VAL A 380 15.77 2.21 6.81
N ILE A 381 14.44 2.05 6.65
CA ILE A 381 13.46 2.34 7.71
C ILE A 381 13.76 1.54 8.97
N ASP A 382 14.09 0.25 8.83
CA ASP A 382 14.41 -0.65 9.95
C ASP A 382 15.71 -0.28 10.66
N ASN A 383 16.72 0.22 9.92
CA ASN A 383 18.07 0.50 10.44
C ASN A 383 18.35 2.01 10.62
N LEU A 384 17.39 2.89 10.33
CA LEU A 384 17.61 4.35 10.30
C LEU A 384 18.08 4.92 11.64
N GLY A 385 17.59 4.35 12.75
CA GLY A 385 18.05 4.71 14.09
C GLY A 385 19.54 4.39 14.27
N GLN A 386 19.98 3.22 13.88
CA GLN A 386 21.40 2.81 13.97
C GLN A 386 22.27 3.60 12.97
N MET A 387 21.76 3.85 11.77
CA MET A 387 22.44 4.67 10.76
C MET A 387 22.69 6.10 11.26
N SER A 388 21.70 6.73 11.89
CA SER A 388 21.84 8.07 12.42
C SER A 388 22.79 8.12 13.63
N GLN A 389 22.71 7.14 14.53
CA GLN A 389 23.61 7.05 15.68
C GLN A 389 25.06 6.81 15.26
N SER A 390 25.31 5.95 14.26
CA SER A 390 26.68 5.67 13.79
C SER A 390 27.38 6.91 13.21
N VAL A 391 26.62 7.85 12.63
CA VAL A 391 27.14 9.15 12.13
C VAL A 391 27.08 10.27 13.18
N GLY A 392 26.80 9.96 14.45
CA GLY A 392 26.94 10.88 15.57
C GLY A 392 25.69 11.68 15.95
N PHE A 393 24.51 11.40 15.39
CA PHE A 393 23.27 12.02 15.83
C PHE A 393 22.80 11.43 17.16
N LYS A 394 22.47 12.30 18.11
CA LYS A 394 22.02 11.90 19.45
C LYS A 394 20.57 11.41 19.46
N ASP A 395 19.72 12.00 18.63
CA ASP A 395 18.30 11.71 18.54
C ASP A 395 17.93 11.09 17.17
N PRO A 396 17.73 9.77 17.11
CA PRO A 396 17.35 9.08 15.88
C PRO A 396 15.87 9.27 15.50
N HIS A 397 15.00 9.69 16.44
CA HIS A 397 13.55 9.72 16.23
C HIS A 397 13.14 10.72 15.15
N ILE A 398 13.90 11.80 14.98
CA ILE A 398 13.65 12.83 13.95
C ILE A 398 13.67 12.24 12.54
N PHE A 399 14.64 11.38 12.23
CA PHE A 399 14.77 10.79 10.89
C PHE A 399 13.69 9.76 10.62
N VAL A 400 13.31 8.95 11.61
CA VAL A 400 12.21 7.99 11.51
C VAL A 400 10.89 8.71 11.21
N SER A 401 10.65 9.78 11.87
CA SER A 401 9.48 10.63 11.72
C SER A 401 9.43 11.31 10.36
N LEU A 402 10.55 11.91 9.95
CA LEU A 402 10.68 12.52 8.62
C LEU A 402 10.45 11.50 7.51
N THR A 403 11.03 10.29 7.64
CA THR A 403 10.81 9.21 6.67
C THR A 403 9.33 8.85 6.53
N SER A 404 8.58 8.78 7.63
CA SER A 404 7.15 8.46 7.60
C SER A 404 6.34 9.52 6.84
N ILE A 405 6.69 10.80 7.01
CA ILE A 405 6.02 11.90 6.30
C ILE A 405 6.38 11.90 4.82
N TRP A 406 7.67 11.70 4.49
CA TRP A 406 8.10 11.60 3.09
C TRP A 406 7.51 10.38 2.40
N ASN A 407 7.37 9.26 3.11
CA ASN A 407 6.66 8.06 2.65
C ASN A 407 5.18 8.37 2.34
N PHE A 408 4.49 9.09 3.21
CA PHE A 408 3.12 9.55 2.95
C PHE A 408 3.05 10.41 1.68
N LEU A 409 3.89 11.44 1.59
CA LEU A 409 3.94 12.33 0.43
C LEU A 409 4.33 11.58 -0.85
N GLY A 410 5.23 10.60 -0.74
CA GLY A 410 5.59 9.71 -1.84
C GLY A 410 4.41 8.87 -2.34
N ARG A 411 3.57 8.36 -1.45
CA ARG A 411 2.35 7.62 -1.82
C ARG A 411 1.34 8.52 -2.52
N VAL A 412 1.06 9.67 -1.95
CA VAL A 412 0.09 10.62 -2.51
C VAL A 412 0.60 11.21 -3.83
N GLY A 413 1.84 11.72 -3.83
CA GLY A 413 2.47 12.33 -5.00
C GLY A 413 2.77 11.32 -6.11
N GLY A 414 3.26 10.13 -5.77
CA GLY A 414 3.52 9.05 -6.73
C GLY A 414 2.25 8.57 -7.43
N GLY A 415 1.14 8.48 -6.69
CA GLY A 415 -0.16 8.18 -7.27
C GLY A 415 -0.60 9.23 -8.29
N TYR A 416 -0.51 10.51 -7.94
CA TYR A 416 -0.85 11.63 -8.81
C TYR A 416 0.07 11.72 -10.03
N PHE A 417 1.38 11.67 -9.83
CA PHE A 417 2.36 11.76 -10.91
C PHE A 417 2.22 10.61 -11.91
N SER A 418 2.00 9.38 -11.42
CA SER A 418 1.75 8.23 -12.30
C SER A 418 0.49 8.39 -13.14
N GLU A 419 -0.54 9.07 -12.61
CA GLU A 419 -1.77 9.35 -13.33
C GLU A 419 -1.55 10.36 -14.47
N ILE A 420 -0.74 11.40 -14.25
CA ILE A 420 -0.35 12.36 -15.30
C ILE A 420 0.36 11.62 -16.45
N ILE A 421 1.35 10.77 -16.13
CA ILE A 421 2.08 10.00 -17.14
C ILE A 421 1.14 9.16 -18.02
N VAL A 422 0.16 8.51 -17.40
CA VAL A 422 -0.77 7.66 -18.12
C VAL A 422 -1.77 8.48 -18.96
N ARG A 423 -2.35 9.54 -18.39
CA ARG A 423 -3.41 10.31 -19.06
C ARG A 423 -2.89 11.25 -20.13
N GLU A 424 -1.78 11.93 -19.84
CA GLU A 424 -1.25 12.95 -20.76
C GLU A 424 -0.32 12.35 -21.82
N HIS A 425 0.45 11.33 -21.42
CA HIS A 425 1.47 10.76 -22.30
C HIS A 425 1.16 9.34 -22.79
N THR A 426 0.12 8.68 -22.25
CA THR A 426 -0.25 7.29 -22.56
C THR A 426 0.88 6.28 -22.31
N TYR A 427 1.85 6.63 -21.45
CA TYR A 427 2.92 5.74 -21.05
C TYR A 427 2.53 4.89 -19.82
N PRO A 428 3.10 3.67 -19.70
CA PRO A 428 2.87 2.83 -18.53
C PRO A 428 3.31 3.49 -17.21
N ARG A 429 2.59 3.23 -16.12
CA ARG A 429 2.91 3.73 -14.78
C ARG A 429 4.31 3.37 -14.31
N HIS A 430 4.89 2.31 -14.86
CA HIS A 430 6.25 1.86 -14.53
C HIS A 430 7.34 2.87 -14.90
N VAL A 431 7.05 3.90 -15.73
CA VAL A 431 7.95 5.05 -15.92
C VAL A 431 8.11 5.81 -14.59
N ALA A 432 6.99 6.10 -13.89
CA ALA A 432 7.05 6.75 -12.59
C ALA A 432 7.77 5.88 -11.55
N LEU A 433 7.58 4.55 -11.62
CA LEU A 433 8.25 3.60 -10.74
C LEU A 433 9.77 3.62 -10.96
N ALA A 434 10.23 3.62 -12.23
CA ALA A 434 11.66 3.72 -12.54
C ALA A 434 12.27 5.02 -12.01
N ILE A 435 11.56 6.16 -12.14
CA ILE A 435 12.01 7.44 -11.58
C ILE A 435 12.12 7.35 -10.05
N ALA A 436 11.11 6.79 -9.36
CA ALA A 436 11.13 6.59 -7.91
C ALA A 436 12.34 5.75 -7.46
N GLN A 437 12.65 4.68 -8.19
CA GLN A 437 13.81 3.82 -7.91
C GLN A 437 15.15 4.51 -8.14
N ILE A 438 15.27 5.37 -9.13
CA ILE A 438 16.49 6.19 -9.34
C ILE A 438 16.64 7.22 -8.21
N LEU A 439 15.55 7.84 -7.75
CA LEU A 439 15.57 8.73 -6.57
C LEU A 439 16.06 7.98 -5.33
N MET A 440 15.57 6.76 -5.11
CA MET A 440 16.03 5.92 -3.99
C MET A 440 17.48 5.52 -4.14
N ALA A 441 17.94 5.18 -5.34
CA ALA A 441 19.34 4.88 -5.60
C ALA A 441 20.24 6.07 -5.21
N ALA A 442 19.85 7.29 -5.58
CA ALA A 442 20.57 8.51 -5.17
C ALA A 442 20.53 8.68 -3.64
N GLY A 443 19.40 8.44 -2.97
CA GLY A 443 19.28 8.49 -1.53
C GLY A 443 20.22 7.49 -0.81
N HIS A 444 20.24 6.24 -1.26
CA HIS A 444 21.16 5.21 -0.72
C HIS A 444 22.64 5.58 -0.96
N PHE A 445 22.94 6.14 -2.13
CA PHE A 445 24.29 6.63 -2.42
C PHE A 445 24.71 7.75 -1.46
N LEU A 446 23.81 8.68 -1.13
CA LEU A 446 24.06 9.75 -0.17
C LEU A 446 24.27 9.20 1.25
N PHE A 447 23.53 8.17 1.66
CA PHE A 447 23.78 7.49 2.93
C PHE A 447 25.16 6.81 2.96
N ALA A 448 25.58 6.20 1.86
CA ALA A 448 26.91 5.63 1.76
C ALA A 448 28.01 6.70 1.94
N MET A 449 27.87 7.85 1.29
CA MET A 449 28.88 8.92 1.37
C MET A 449 28.93 9.60 2.74
N ALA A 450 27.84 9.61 3.50
CA ALA A 450 27.69 10.17 4.84
C ALA A 450 28.28 11.60 5.00
N TRP A 451 28.17 12.44 3.95
CA TRP A 451 28.56 13.85 4.03
C TRP A 451 27.66 14.64 4.98
N PRO A 452 28.09 15.79 5.49
CA PRO A 452 27.24 16.63 6.31
C PRO A 452 25.89 16.93 5.64
N GLY A 453 24.78 16.66 6.33
CA GLY A 453 23.42 16.88 5.83
C GLY A 453 22.84 15.78 4.92
N THR A 454 23.63 14.79 4.48
CA THR A 454 23.13 13.71 3.61
C THR A 454 22.08 12.84 4.26
N MET A 455 22.08 12.75 5.61
CA MET A 455 21.03 12.04 6.36
C MET A 455 19.63 12.61 6.07
N TYR A 456 19.48 13.94 6.04
CA TYR A 456 18.20 14.57 5.74
C TYR A 456 17.77 14.36 4.28
N ILE A 457 18.71 14.58 3.34
CA ILE A 457 18.43 14.44 1.90
C ILE A 457 18.19 12.96 1.55
N GLY A 458 19.00 12.04 2.07
CA GLY A 458 18.83 10.60 1.87
C GLY A 458 17.49 10.11 2.40
N THR A 459 17.11 10.55 3.60
CA THR A 459 15.81 10.24 4.23
C THR A 459 14.64 10.75 3.37
N PHE A 460 14.76 11.98 2.82
CA PHE A 460 13.78 12.54 1.90
C PHE A 460 13.64 11.69 0.63
N LEU A 461 14.74 11.39 -0.06
CA LEU A 461 14.72 10.68 -1.34
C LEU A 461 14.23 9.23 -1.19
N VAL A 462 14.74 8.52 -0.18
CA VAL A 462 14.33 7.14 0.08
C VAL A 462 12.89 7.07 0.57
N GLY A 463 12.47 7.95 1.49
CA GLY A 463 11.09 8.00 1.97
C GLY A 463 10.10 8.27 0.84
N LEU A 464 10.38 9.28 0.00
CA LEU A 464 9.54 9.63 -1.14
C LEU A 464 9.45 8.48 -2.16
N GLY A 465 10.59 7.90 -2.53
CA GLY A 465 10.66 6.79 -3.49
C GLY A 465 10.00 5.53 -2.97
N TYR A 466 10.24 5.16 -1.70
CA TYR A 466 9.58 4.03 -1.04
C TYR A 466 8.05 4.20 -1.03
N GLY A 467 7.56 5.39 -0.67
CA GLY A 467 6.14 5.69 -0.71
C GLY A 467 5.53 5.54 -2.09
N ALA A 468 6.21 6.01 -3.12
CA ALA A 468 5.74 5.95 -4.51
C ALA A 468 5.48 4.52 -4.99
N HIS A 469 6.28 3.51 -4.56
CA HIS A 469 6.05 2.10 -4.91
C HIS A 469 4.66 1.64 -4.51
N TRP A 470 4.20 2.02 -3.31
CA TRP A 470 2.92 1.59 -2.74
C TRP A 470 1.68 2.25 -3.38
N ALA A 471 1.87 3.31 -4.14
CA ALA A 471 0.82 3.93 -4.93
C ALA A 471 0.82 3.41 -6.38
N ILE A 472 2.00 3.30 -6.99
CA ILE A 472 2.17 3.02 -8.42
C ILE A 472 1.92 1.54 -8.72
N VAL A 473 2.51 0.62 -7.94
CA VAL A 473 2.46 -0.82 -8.22
C VAL A 473 1.02 -1.36 -8.15
N PRO A 474 0.21 -1.12 -7.10
CA PRO A 474 -1.16 -1.59 -7.06
C PRO A 474 -2.02 -1.04 -8.21
N ALA A 475 -1.84 0.25 -8.57
CA ALA A 475 -2.55 0.85 -9.69
C ALA A 475 -2.19 0.14 -11.01
N ALA A 476 -0.91 -0.06 -11.29
CA ALA A 476 -0.43 -0.74 -12.49
C ALA A 476 -0.91 -2.20 -12.58
N VAL A 477 -0.87 -2.94 -11.46
CA VAL A 477 -1.34 -4.33 -11.40
C VAL A 477 -2.84 -4.42 -11.68
N SER A 478 -3.64 -3.51 -11.12
CA SER A 478 -5.08 -3.47 -11.39
C SER A 478 -5.41 -3.17 -12.85
N GLU A 479 -4.54 -2.45 -13.57
CA GLU A 479 -4.69 -2.14 -15.00
C GLU A 479 -4.25 -3.29 -15.91
N LEU A 480 -3.16 -3.97 -15.56
CA LEU A 480 -2.60 -5.04 -16.39
C LEU A 480 -3.32 -6.38 -16.20
N PHE A 481 -3.78 -6.67 -14.98
CA PHE A 481 -4.35 -7.97 -14.61
C PHE A 481 -5.83 -7.91 -14.20
N GLY A 482 -6.46 -6.72 -14.31
CA GLY A 482 -7.87 -6.52 -14.00
C GLY A 482 -8.16 -6.40 -12.51
N VAL A 483 -9.43 -6.09 -12.19
CA VAL A 483 -9.85 -5.78 -10.82
C VAL A 483 -10.58 -6.91 -10.11
N LYS A 484 -11.06 -7.93 -10.83
CA LYS A 484 -11.89 -9.00 -10.25
C LYS A 484 -11.17 -9.78 -9.15
N HIS A 485 -9.91 -10.14 -9.38
CA HIS A 485 -9.07 -10.89 -8.44
C HIS A 485 -7.85 -10.07 -7.97
N PHE A 486 -7.95 -8.75 -8.08
CA PHE A 486 -6.86 -7.82 -7.75
C PHE A 486 -6.33 -8.02 -6.33
N GLY A 487 -7.23 -8.23 -5.34
CA GLY A 487 -6.83 -8.39 -3.95
C GLY A 487 -5.84 -9.53 -3.72
N ALA A 488 -6.06 -10.70 -4.36
CA ALA A 488 -5.15 -11.84 -4.24
C ALA A 488 -3.77 -11.55 -4.87
N MET A 489 -3.76 -10.92 -6.05
CA MET A 489 -2.52 -10.55 -6.74
C MET A 489 -1.74 -9.48 -5.98
N TYR A 490 -2.45 -8.46 -5.49
CA TYR A 490 -1.85 -7.40 -4.70
C TYR A 490 -1.19 -7.94 -3.44
N ASN A 491 -1.90 -8.75 -2.65
CA ASN A 491 -1.36 -9.31 -1.42
C ASN A 491 -0.20 -10.30 -1.66
N PHE A 492 -0.15 -10.99 -2.80
CA PHE A 492 1.05 -11.76 -3.16
C PHE A 492 2.23 -10.83 -3.50
N LEU A 493 1.98 -9.73 -4.21
CA LEU A 493 3.04 -8.77 -4.55
C LEU A 493 3.61 -8.08 -3.30
N THR A 494 2.78 -7.82 -2.27
CA THR A 494 3.27 -7.21 -1.03
C THR A 494 4.28 -8.07 -0.28
N VAL A 495 4.30 -9.39 -0.47
CA VAL A 495 5.31 -10.30 0.09
C VAL A 495 6.73 -9.95 -0.38
N ALA A 496 6.87 -9.28 -1.53
CA ALA A 496 8.18 -8.80 -2.01
C ALA A 496 8.87 -7.85 -1.01
N ASN A 497 8.10 -7.06 -0.26
CA ASN A 497 8.66 -6.09 0.69
C ASN A 497 9.38 -6.77 1.86
N PRO A 498 8.74 -7.64 2.68
CA PRO A 498 9.43 -8.33 3.76
C PRO A 498 10.46 -9.35 3.25
N ALA A 499 10.26 -9.97 2.09
CA ALA A 499 11.28 -10.82 1.49
C ALA A 499 12.55 -10.01 1.16
N GLY A 500 12.38 -8.80 0.62
CA GLY A 500 13.47 -7.87 0.39
C GLY A 500 14.13 -7.42 1.69
N SER A 501 13.37 -7.02 2.71
CA SER A 501 13.91 -6.62 4.01
C SER A 501 14.67 -7.78 4.69
N LEU A 502 14.14 -9.00 4.66
CA LEU A 502 14.83 -10.17 5.21
C LEU A 502 16.20 -10.37 4.56
N VAL A 503 16.28 -10.29 3.24
CA VAL A 503 17.55 -10.46 2.52
C VAL A 503 18.48 -9.25 2.72
N PHE A 504 17.96 -8.04 2.60
CA PHE A 504 18.81 -6.83 2.55
C PHE A 504 19.14 -6.31 3.95
N SER A 505 18.18 -6.25 4.86
CA SER A 505 18.40 -5.86 6.26
C SER A 505 18.97 -7.02 7.05
N GLY A 506 18.30 -8.18 7.02
CA GLY A 506 18.65 -9.33 7.85
C GLY A 506 19.94 -10.02 7.46
N LEU A 507 20.22 -10.23 6.17
CA LEU A 507 21.41 -10.96 5.73
C LEU A 507 22.55 -10.03 5.30
N ILE A 508 22.28 -8.91 4.60
CA ILE A 508 23.34 -8.06 4.06
C ILE A 508 23.73 -6.98 5.07
N ALA A 509 22.80 -6.08 5.44
CA ALA A 509 23.14 -4.94 6.27
C ALA A 509 23.59 -5.34 7.68
N SER A 510 22.88 -6.30 8.32
CA SER A 510 23.23 -6.76 9.67
C SER A 510 24.59 -7.43 9.73
N ASN A 511 24.91 -8.35 8.80
CA ASN A 511 26.20 -9.03 8.80
C ASN A 511 27.36 -8.07 8.53
N LEU A 512 27.18 -7.10 7.64
CA LEU A 512 28.20 -6.09 7.35
C LEU A 512 28.41 -5.16 8.56
N TYR A 513 27.32 -4.74 9.21
CA TYR A 513 27.38 -3.91 10.42
C TYR A 513 28.07 -4.65 11.57
N ASP A 514 27.67 -5.88 11.87
CA ASP A 514 28.24 -6.68 12.97
C ASP A 514 29.71 -6.97 12.73
N SER A 515 30.10 -7.33 11.50
CA SER A 515 31.52 -7.55 11.14
C SER A 515 32.38 -6.29 11.36
N GLU A 516 31.85 -5.11 11.06
CA GLU A 516 32.58 -3.86 11.26
C GLU A 516 32.61 -3.46 12.74
N ALA A 517 31.51 -3.65 13.47
CA ALA A 517 31.46 -3.44 14.91
C ALA A 517 32.44 -4.33 15.67
N GLU A 518 32.57 -5.62 15.27
CA GLU A 518 33.57 -6.55 15.84
C GLU A 518 35.01 -6.09 15.57
N LYS A 519 35.31 -5.63 14.36
CA LYS A 519 36.65 -5.09 14.04
C LYS A 519 36.99 -3.86 14.89
N GLN A 520 36.03 -2.93 15.04
CA GLN A 520 36.20 -1.74 15.88
C GLN A 520 36.39 -2.13 17.34
N ALA A 521 35.60 -3.05 17.87
CA ALA A 521 35.75 -3.56 19.23
C ALA A 521 37.14 -4.20 19.47
N GLN A 522 37.63 -5.04 18.53
CA GLN A 522 38.95 -5.62 18.60
C GLN A 522 40.06 -4.57 18.61
N GLN A 523 39.94 -3.51 17.78
CA GLN A 523 40.90 -2.40 17.77
C GLN A 523 40.89 -1.63 19.10
N HIS A 524 39.71 -1.39 19.67
CA HIS A 524 39.58 -0.76 21.01
C HIS A 524 40.16 -1.63 22.11
N HIS A 525 39.92 -2.95 22.10
CA HIS A 525 40.53 -3.89 23.08
C HIS A 525 42.05 -3.94 22.97
N MET A 526 42.61 -3.89 21.76
CA MET A 526 44.09 -3.86 21.58
C MET A 526 44.69 -2.51 21.99
N ALA A 527 43.93 -1.41 21.90
CA ALA A 527 44.38 -0.08 22.30
C ALA A 527 44.18 0.22 23.79
N ALA A 528 43.34 -0.57 24.51
CA ALA A 528 43.06 -0.36 25.93
C ALA A 528 44.26 -0.80 26.80
N PRO A 529 44.64 0.01 27.83
CA PRO A 529 45.68 -0.38 28.75
C PRO A 529 45.32 -1.71 29.47
N ARG A 530 46.25 -2.65 29.55
CA ARG A 530 46.06 -3.98 30.23
C ARG A 530 45.53 -3.86 31.67
N LEU A 531 45.70 -2.70 32.31
CA LEU A 531 45.18 -2.42 33.65
C LEU A 531 43.64 -2.34 33.69
N LEU A 532 43.00 -1.76 32.69
CA LEU A 532 41.53 -1.67 32.62
C LEU A 532 40.85 -3.01 32.37
N HIS A 533 41.52 -3.90 31.63
CA HIS A 533 41.04 -5.25 31.39
C HIS A 533 41.07 -6.12 32.68
N ASN A 534 42.10 -5.95 33.48
CA ASN A 534 42.26 -6.70 34.76
C ASN A 534 41.31 -6.20 35.88
N MET A 535 40.76 -5.00 35.76
CA MET A 535 39.85 -4.42 36.76
C MET A 535 38.35 -4.68 36.47
N GLY A 536 38.01 -5.43 35.39
CA GLY A 536 36.63 -5.77 35.06
C GLY A 536 35.76 -4.54 34.70
N LEU A 537 36.38 -3.38 34.41
CA LEU A 537 35.71 -2.12 34.07
C LEU A 537 35.30 -1.99 32.60
N LEU A 538 35.73 -2.95 31.76
CA LEU A 538 35.20 -3.09 30.41
C LEU A 538 33.87 -3.85 30.50
N VAL A 539 32.80 -3.13 30.60
CA VAL A 539 31.45 -3.70 30.50
C VAL A 539 31.24 -4.14 29.06
N ASP A 540 31.02 -5.45 28.87
CA ASP A 540 30.53 -5.99 27.59
C ASP A 540 29.15 -5.42 27.26
N GLY A 541 29.14 -4.22 26.73
CA GLY A 541 27.93 -3.61 26.15
C GLY A 541 27.65 -4.19 24.76
N PRO A 542 26.43 -4.03 24.25
CA PRO A 542 26.11 -4.46 22.88
C PRO A 542 27.08 -3.80 21.89
N LEU A 543 27.62 -4.60 20.96
CA LEU A 543 28.53 -4.14 19.91
C LEU A 543 27.93 -2.95 19.16
N LYS A 544 28.64 -1.83 19.15
CA LYS A 544 28.26 -0.63 18.44
C LYS A 544 29.30 -0.32 17.38
N CYS A 545 28.83 0.00 16.18
CA CYS A 545 29.68 0.47 15.11
C CYS A 545 29.60 1.99 15.01
N GLU A 546 30.71 2.67 14.89
CA GLU A 546 30.82 4.14 14.77
C GLU A 546 31.43 4.54 13.42
N GLY A 547 30.94 5.64 12.87
CA GLY A 547 31.41 6.20 11.62
C GLY A 547 30.60 5.74 10.39
N SER A 548 30.87 6.38 9.26
CA SER A 548 30.21 6.13 7.98
C SER A 548 30.43 4.71 7.45
N VAL A 549 31.54 4.07 7.85
CA VAL A 549 31.93 2.73 7.40
C VAL A 549 30.90 1.66 7.71
N CYS A 550 30.12 1.84 8.79
CA CYS A 550 29.12 0.90 9.28
C CYS A 550 28.05 0.53 8.24
N PHE A 551 27.63 1.51 7.44
CA PHE A 551 26.60 1.33 6.43
C PHE A 551 27.05 1.68 5.00
N PHE A 552 28.33 1.97 4.78
CA PHE A 552 28.88 2.34 3.48
C PHE A 552 28.60 1.26 2.42
N VAL A 553 29.05 0.04 2.66
CA VAL A 553 28.94 -1.06 1.68
C VAL A 553 27.49 -1.46 1.48
N SER A 554 26.73 -1.61 2.57
CA SER A 554 25.31 -1.98 2.49
C SER A 554 24.49 -0.94 1.70
N SER A 555 24.72 0.35 1.94
CA SER A 555 24.04 1.43 1.20
C SER A 555 24.41 1.46 -0.27
N LEU A 556 25.67 1.19 -0.66
CA LEU A 556 26.07 1.07 -2.07
C LEU A 556 25.39 -0.11 -2.75
N ILE A 557 25.29 -1.26 -2.08
CA ILE A 557 24.58 -2.44 -2.60
C ILE A 557 23.09 -2.11 -2.81
N MET A 558 22.45 -1.42 -1.86
CA MET A 558 21.04 -1.00 -1.99
C MET A 558 20.85 -0.01 -3.14
N SER A 559 21.79 0.92 -3.32
CA SER A 559 21.79 1.84 -4.47
C SER A 559 21.83 1.07 -5.80
N ALA A 560 22.73 0.09 -5.93
CA ALA A 560 22.82 -0.76 -7.11
C ALA A 560 21.52 -1.57 -7.34
N PHE A 561 20.92 -2.12 -6.31
CA PHE A 561 19.64 -2.84 -6.42
C PHE A 561 18.50 -1.93 -6.91
N CYS A 562 18.45 -0.68 -6.45
CA CYS A 562 17.48 0.28 -6.96
C CYS A 562 17.68 0.59 -8.45
N VAL A 563 18.93 0.70 -8.92
CA VAL A 563 19.23 0.88 -10.35
C VAL A 563 18.78 -0.32 -11.17
N VAL A 564 19.05 -1.55 -10.69
CA VAL A 564 18.55 -2.78 -11.35
C VAL A 564 17.04 -2.81 -11.37
N GLY A 565 16.38 -2.46 -10.25
CA GLY A 565 14.92 -2.34 -10.16
C GLY A 565 14.35 -1.37 -11.20
N ALA A 566 14.98 -0.20 -11.37
CA ALA A 566 14.61 0.77 -12.41
C ALA A 566 14.75 0.17 -13.82
N GLY A 567 15.80 -0.60 -14.08
CA GLY A 567 15.98 -1.34 -15.33
C GLY A 567 14.84 -2.32 -15.60
N LEU A 568 14.42 -3.12 -14.59
CA LEU A 568 13.27 -4.02 -14.68
C LEU A 568 11.98 -3.24 -14.97
N SER A 569 11.76 -2.12 -14.29
CA SER A 569 10.61 -1.23 -14.54
C SER A 569 10.58 -0.72 -15.98
N LEU A 570 11.71 -0.34 -16.55
CA LEU A 570 11.81 0.08 -17.95
C LEU A 570 11.56 -1.06 -18.94
N ILE A 571 11.97 -2.30 -18.64
CA ILE A 571 11.60 -3.48 -19.42
C ILE A 571 10.08 -3.66 -19.43
N ILE A 572 9.39 -3.50 -18.29
CA ILE A 572 7.93 -3.57 -18.21
C ILE A 572 7.31 -2.46 -19.06
N VAL A 573 7.85 -1.24 -19.05
CA VAL A 573 7.38 -0.13 -19.90
C VAL A 573 7.39 -0.54 -21.37
N GLN A 574 8.50 -1.10 -21.87
CA GLN A 574 8.60 -1.54 -23.27
C GLN A 574 7.59 -2.61 -23.61
N ARG A 575 7.37 -3.59 -22.70
CA ARG A 575 6.44 -4.70 -22.90
C ARG A 575 4.96 -4.29 -22.85
N THR A 576 4.62 -3.24 -22.10
CA THR A 576 3.21 -2.86 -21.81
C THR A 576 2.78 -1.57 -22.50
N LYS A 577 3.67 -0.84 -23.17
CA LYS A 577 3.40 0.44 -23.84
C LYS A 577 2.19 0.40 -24.79
N ARG A 578 2.04 -0.68 -25.59
CA ARG A 578 0.91 -0.84 -26.52
C ARG A 578 -0.43 -0.99 -25.79
N VAL A 579 -0.42 -1.70 -24.65
CA VAL A 579 -1.62 -1.91 -23.84
C VAL A 579 -2.11 -0.60 -23.24
N TYR A 580 -1.20 0.19 -22.67
CA TYR A 580 -1.55 1.50 -22.11
C TYR A 580 -2.03 2.49 -23.19
N ALA A 581 -1.40 2.48 -24.37
CA ALA A 581 -1.87 3.28 -25.50
C ALA A 581 -3.31 2.91 -25.91
N HIS A 582 -3.68 1.61 -25.85
CA HIS A 582 -5.04 1.17 -26.15
C HIS A 582 -6.03 1.54 -25.02
N LEU A 583 -5.68 1.30 -23.77
CA LEU A 583 -6.54 1.55 -22.60
C LEU A 583 -6.91 3.04 -22.45
N TYR A 584 -5.99 3.95 -22.78
CA TYR A 584 -6.16 5.38 -22.52
C TYR A 584 -6.40 6.24 -23.76
N ARG A 585 -6.28 5.69 -24.98
CA ARG A 585 -6.61 6.40 -26.23
C ARG A 585 -8.08 6.80 -26.32
N SER A 586 -8.99 5.93 -25.83
CA SER A 586 -10.44 6.18 -25.81
C SER A 586 -10.88 7.24 -24.78
N VAL A 587 -9.98 7.75 -23.97
CA VAL A 587 -10.27 8.80 -22.98
C VAL A 587 -9.99 10.19 -23.55
N ARG A 588 -9.28 10.28 -24.69
CA ARG A 588 -8.96 11.55 -25.38
C ARG A 588 -9.98 11.95 -26.44
N THR A 589 -10.79 11.00 -26.93
CA THR A 589 -11.95 11.27 -27.80
C THR A 589 -13.23 11.38 -26.99
#